data_586702ede4821fc6a6e07749ec2a1dee
#
_entry.id   586702ede4821fc6a6e07749ec2a1dee
#
_cell.length_a   1.000
_cell.length_b   1.000
_cell.length_c   1.000
_cell.angle_alpha   90.00
_cell.angle_beta   90.00
_cell.angle_gamma   90.00
#
_symmetry.space_group_name_H-M   'P 1'
#
loop_
_entity.id
_entity.type
_entity.pdbx_description
1 polymer ?
#
loop_
_entity_poly.entity_id
_entity_poly.type
_entity_poly.pdbx_seq_one_letter_code
_entity_poly.pdbx_strand_id
1 'polypeptide(L)'
;MSEAILQVTNLVKKIKGKTILDHISFEVGQGDCLALIGPNGAGKTTLMSCILGDKKASSGQVFIKGKKGKAQDQIAVLLQENTIPSQLKVKELIAFFQDISENGLSKVEIQALLQFKDDQYQQFADKLSGGQKLLLAFVLCLIGKPDILFLDEPTAGMDTTTRQRFWEIINDLKKSGVTILYSSHYIEEV
;
A
#
# COMPACT_ATOMS: atom_id res chain seq x y z
N MET A 1 0.50 22.72 12.53
CA MET A 1 -0.24 21.43 12.41
C MET A 1 -0.25 21.11 10.91
N SER A 2 0.23 19.94 10.50
CA SER A 2 0.14 19.50 9.10
C SER A 2 -1.33 19.44 8.70
N GLU A 3 -1.66 19.84 7.46
CA GLU A 3 -3.01 19.74 6.93
C GLU A 3 -3.41 18.27 6.85
N ALA A 4 -4.61 17.90 7.32
CA ALA A 4 -5.10 16.53 7.26
C ALA A 4 -5.32 16.11 5.80
N ILE A 5 -4.65 15.04 5.38
CA ILE A 5 -4.79 14.44 4.04
C ILE A 5 -5.86 13.34 4.01
N LEU A 6 -6.07 12.68 5.14
CA LEU A 6 -7.13 11.69 5.36
C LEU A 6 -7.88 12.04 6.65
N GLN A 7 -9.20 12.07 6.57
CA GLN A 7 -10.07 12.26 7.74
C GLN A 7 -11.18 11.21 7.72
N VAL A 8 -11.31 10.49 8.81
CA VAL A 8 -12.37 9.49 9.04
C VAL A 8 -13.19 9.96 10.23
N THR A 9 -14.51 10.06 10.05
CA THR A 9 -15.41 10.61 11.08
C THR A 9 -16.58 9.67 11.34
N ASN A 10 -16.69 9.16 12.56
CA ASN A 10 -17.77 8.30 13.04
C ASN A 10 -18.12 7.14 12.08
N LEU A 11 -17.09 6.51 11.51
CA LEU A 11 -17.25 5.46 10.52
C LEU A 11 -17.81 4.18 11.16
N VAL A 12 -18.94 3.73 10.64
CA VAL A 12 -19.59 2.48 11.07
C VAL A 12 -19.71 1.55 9.88
N LYS A 13 -19.37 0.27 10.07
CA LYS A 13 -19.63 -0.79 9.09
C LYS A 13 -20.28 -1.98 9.73
N LYS A 14 -21.46 -2.35 9.22
CA LYS A 14 -22.18 -3.57 9.58
C LYS A 14 -22.18 -4.55 8.41
N ILE A 15 -21.95 -5.82 8.67
CA ILE A 15 -22.00 -6.90 7.69
C ILE A 15 -22.89 -8.01 8.27
N LYS A 16 -23.96 -8.36 7.56
CA LYS A 16 -24.93 -9.38 8.01
C LYS A 16 -25.41 -9.18 9.47
N GLY A 17 -25.70 -7.93 9.85
CA GLY A 17 -26.15 -7.56 11.19
C GLY A 17 -25.07 -7.42 12.26
N LYS A 18 -23.84 -7.88 11.99
CA LYS A 18 -22.69 -7.74 12.90
C LYS A 18 -21.97 -6.41 12.66
N THR A 19 -21.73 -5.65 13.71
CA THR A 19 -20.88 -4.43 13.63
C THR A 19 -19.42 -4.85 13.55
N ILE A 20 -18.74 -4.44 12.49
CA ILE A 20 -17.31 -4.67 12.23
C ILE A 20 -16.49 -3.44 12.59
N LEU A 21 -16.99 -2.25 12.22
CA LEU A 21 -16.39 -0.96 12.60
C LEU A 21 -17.44 -0.21 13.40
N ASP A 22 -17.02 0.33 14.56
CA ASP A 22 -17.92 1.00 15.49
C ASP A 22 -17.41 2.41 15.79
N HIS A 23 -18.02 3.42 15.15
CA HIS A 23 -17.75 4.85 15.33
C HIS A 23 -16.26 5.24 15.27
N ILE A 24 -15.53 4.69 14.29
CA ILE A 24 -14.10 4.96 14.11
C ILE A 24 -13.90 6.39 13.62
N SER A 25 -13.04 7.13 14.33
CA SER A 25 -12.67 8.51 13.97
C SER A 25 -11.17 8.73 14.17
N PHE A 26 -10.50 9.25 13.15
CA PHE A 26 -9.10 9.67 13.20
C PHE A 26 -8.74 10.55 12.01
N GLU A 27 -7.59 11.20 12.12
CA GLU A 27 -7.01 12.03 11.06
C GLU A 27 -5.56 11.61 10.80
N VAL A 28 -5.12 11.76 9.55
CA VAL A 28 -3.74 11.53 9.12
C VAL A 28 -3.26 12.80 8.42
N GLY A 29 -2.18 13.37 8.92
CA GLY A 29 -1.52 14.53 8.31
C GLY A 29 -0.70 14.13 7.09
N GLN A 30 -0.40 15.09 6.25
CA GLN A 30 0.50 14.87 5.11
C GLN A 30 1.90 14.48 5.62
N GLY A 31 2.46 13.40 5.08
CA GLY A 31 3.76 12.85 5.48
C GLY A 31 3.74 11.97 6.73
N ASP A 32 2.58 11.79 7.36
CA ASP A 32 2.44 10.88 8.51
C ASP A 32 2.50 9.42 8.09
N CYS A 33 2.94 8.57 9.02
CA CYS A 33 2.89 7.12 8.87
C CYS A 33 2.03 6.52 9.99
N LEU A 34 0.84 6.04 9.63
CA LEU A 34 -0.13 5.49 10.58
C LEU A 34 -0.19 3.97 10.47
N ALA A 35 0.00 3.27 11.59
CA ALA A 35 -0.16 1.83 11.70
C ALA A 35 -1.53 1.45 12.27
N LEU A 36 -2.25 0.58 11.58
CA LEU A 36 -3.47 -0.07 12.08
C LEU A 36 -3.08 -1.43 12.66
N ILE A 37 -3.02 -1.52 13.99
CA ILE A 37 -2.58 -2.74 14.68
C ILE A 37 -3.78 -3.47 15.27
N GLY A 38 -3.75 -4.78 15.16
CA GLY A 38 -4.77 -5.63 15.77
C GLY A 38 -4.75 -7.05 15.21
N PRO A 39 -5.42 -7.99 15.90
CA PRO A 39 -5.48 -9.39 15.46
C PRO A 39 -6.21 -9.54 14.13
N ASN A 40 -6.07 -10.73 13.53
CA ASN A 40 -6.85 -11.09 12.35
C ASN A 40 -8.35 -11.03 12.68
N GLY A 41 -9.14 -10.46 11.76
CA GLY A 41 -10.58 -10.26 11.98
C GLY A 41 -10.95 -9.00 12.77
N ALA A 42 -10.00 -8.17 13.23
CA ALA A 42 -10.29 -6.90 13.93
C ALA A 42 -10.92 -5.82 13.05
N GLY A 43 -11.01 -6.03 11.74
CA GLY A 43 -11.63 -5.08 10.82
C GLY A 43 -10.65 -4.17 10.07
N LYS A 44 -9.33 -4.37 10.18
CA LYS A 44 -8.29 -3.54 9.52
C LYS A 44 -8.51 -3.41 8.00
N THR A 45 -8.58 -4.54 7.29
CA THR A 45 -8.88 -4.59 5.85
C THR A 45 -10.25 -3.99 5.52
N THR A 46 -11.25 -4.19 6.40
CA THR A 46 -12.58 -3.59 6.21
C THR A 46 -12.52 -2.08 6.34
N LEU A 47 -11.76 -1.55 7.29
CA LEU A 47 -11.53 -0.11 7.45
C LEU A 47 -10.86 0.48 6.21
N MET A 48 -9.76 -0.12 5.74
CA MET A 48 -9.08 0.30 4.50
C MET A 48 -10.02 0.27 3.29
N SER A 49 -10.79 -0.82 3.11
CA SER A 49 -11.77 -0.92 2.01
C SER A 49 -12.87 0.16 2.09
N CYS A 50 -13.29 0.56 3.30
CA CYS A 50 -14.24 1.67 3.46
C CYS A 50 -13.58 3.02 3.15
N ILE A 51 -12.33 3.24 3.55
CA ILE A 51 -11.57 4.45 3.25
C ILE A 51 -11.37 4.61 1.75
N LEU A 52 -10.97 3.55 1.06
CA LEU A 52 -10.74 3.53 -0.39
C LEU A 52 -12.06 3.64 -1.21
N GLY A 53 -13.18 3.31 -0.58
CA GLY A 53 -14.50 3.35 -1.21
C GLY A 53 -14.91 2.04 -1.89
N ASP A 54 -14.11 0.97 -1.76
CA ASP A 54 -14.44 -0.36 -2.28
C ASP A 54 -15.63 -0.97 -1.55
N LYS A 55 -15.76 -0.65 -0.26
CA LYS A 55 -16.91 -1.05 0.56
C LYS A 55 -17.64 0.20 1.10
N LYS A 56 -18.93 0.31 0.79
CA LYS A 56 -19.76 1.38 1.33
C LYS A 56 -19.87 1.25 2.86
N ALA A 57 -19.56 2.31 3.59
CA ALA A 57 -19.81 2.41 5.02
C ALA A 57 -21.31 2.36 5.32
N SER A 58 -21.70 1.90 6.50
CA SER A 58 -23.09 1.94 6.97
C SER A 58 -23.49 3.34 7.42
N SER A 59 -22.57 4.07 8.05
CA SER A 59 -22.68 5.50 8.38
C SER A 59 -21.28 6.08 8.60
N GLY A 60 -21.21 7.41 8.81
CA GLY A 60 -19.95 8.15 8.93
C GLY A 60 -19.45 8.69 7.60
N GLN A 61 -18.32 9.35 7.63
CA GLN A 61 -17.73 10.02 6.46
C GLN A 61 -16.24 9.75 6.38
N VAL A 62 -15.73 9.68 5.13
CA VAL A 62 -14.31 9.63 4.81
C VAL A 62 -14.00 10.74 3.83
N PHE A 63 -12.99 11.53 4.15
CA PHE A 63 -12.44 12.53 3.26
C PHE A 63 -10.98 12.21 3.00
N ILE A 64 -10.58 12.17 1.71
CA ILE A 64 -9.19 12.08 1.28
C ILE A 64 -8.93 13.28 0.39
N LYS A 65 -7.94 14.10 0.75
CA LYS A 65 -7.51 15.25 -0.04
C LYS A 65 -7.03 14.75 -1.40
N GLY A 66 -7.48 15.42 -2.48
CA GLY A 66 -7.07 15.06 -3.84
C GLY A 66 -7.95 14.00 -4.53
N LYS A 67 -8.96 13.42 -3.88
CA LYS A 67 -9.84 12.39 -4.48
C LYS A 67 -10.84 12.95 -5.53
N LYS A 68 -10.88 14.29 -5.75
CA LYS A 68 -11.70 14.92 -6.81
C LYS A 68 -10.80 15.39 -7.96
N GLY A 69 -10.88 14.74 -9.10
CA GLY A 69 -10.15 15.09 -10.32
C GLY A 69 -8.96 14.17 -10.62
N LYS A 70 -7.88 14.69 -11.20
CA LYS A 70 -6.65 13.95 -11.59
C LYS A 70 -5.88 13.28 -10.42
N ALA A 71 -6.44 13.25 -9.24
CA ALA A 71 -5.84 12.77 -8.00
C ALA A 71 -5.82 11.24 -7.85
N GLN A 72 -6.33 10.47 -8.80
CA GLN A 72 -6.22 9.01 -8.77
C GLN A 72 -4.76 8.54 -8.87
N ASP A 73 -3.89 9.34 -9.50
CA ASP A 73 -2.47 9.02 -9.66
C ASP A 73 -1.66 9.22 -8.36
N GLN A 74 -2.26 9.83 -7.34
CA GLN A 74 -1.60 10.16 -6.08
C GLN A 74 -1.79 9.10 -4.99
N ILE A 75 -2.63 8.09 -5.21
CA ILE A 75 -2.94 7.05 -4.25
C ILE A 75 -2.51 5.71 -4.80
N ALA A 76 -1.63 5.01 -4.08
CA ALA A 76 -1.30 3.63 -4.38
C ALA A 76 -1.79 2.70 -3.26
N VAL A 77 -2.17 1.47 -3.63
CA VAL A 77 -2.75 0.48 -2.74
C VAL A 77 -2.08 -0.86 -2.95
N LEU A 78 -1.54 -1.43 -1.89
CA LEU A 78 -1.04 -2.79 -1.84
C LEU A 78 -1.97 -3.61 -0.94
N LEU A 79 -2.79 -4.47 -1.54
CA LEU A 79 -3.71 -5.35 -0.81
C LEU A 79 -3.00 -6.64 -0.37
N GLN A 80 -3.53 -7.29 0.65
CA GLN A 80 -3.01 -8.56 1.16
C GLN A 80 -3.01 -9.65 0.07
N GLU A 81 -4.06 -9.72 -0.75
CA GLU A 81 -4.17 -10.63 -1.89
C GLU A 81 -3.68 -9.95 -3.17
N ASN A 82 -2.37 -9.92 -3.38
CA ASN A 82 -1.80 -9.42 -4.64
C ASN A 82 -1.56 -10.57 -5.60
N THR A 83 -2.31 -10.60 -6.68
CA THR A 83 -2.10 -11.56 -7.76
C THR A 83 -1.14 -10.96 -8.79
N ILE A 84 0.07 -11.47 -8.84
CA ILE A 84 1.02 -11.13 -9.91
C ILE A 84 0.68 -11.99 -11.14
N PRO A 85 0.54 -11.39 -12.34
CA PRO A 85 0.29 -12.13 -13.57
C PRO A 85 1.35 -13.20 -13.84
N SER A 86 0.91 -14.45 -14.06
CA SER A 86 1.81 -15.60 -14.23
C SER A 86 2.54 -15.62 -15.58
N GLN A 87 2.05 -14.87 -16.57
CA GLN A 87 2.56 -14.92 -17.95
C GLN A 87 3.46 -13.72 -18.30
N LEU A 88 3.77 -12.86 -17.35
CA LEU A 88 4.63 -11.69 -17.57
C LEU A 88 5.95 -11.85 -16.83
N LYS A 89 7.05 -11.48 -17.51
CA LYS A 89 8.36 -11.36 -16.87
C LYS A 89 8.40 -10.13 -15.97
N VAL A 90 9.27 -10.17 -14.95
CA VAL A 90 9.47 -9.04 -14.04
C VAL A 90 9.72 -7.74 -14.80
N LYS A 91 10.64 -7.75 -15.79
CA LYS A 91 10.95 -6.58 -16.62
C LYS A 91 9.76 -6.06 -17.43
N GLU A 92 8.87 -6.94 -17.88
CA GLU A 92 7.69 -6.57 -18.66
C GLU A 92 6.63 -5.89 -17.79
N LEU A 93 6.44 -6.39 -16.58
CA LEU A 93 5.59 -5.74 -15.58
C LEU A 93 6.11 -4.34 -15.24
N ILE A 94 7.41 -4.21 -14.98
CA ILE A 94 8.02 -2.91 -14.68
C ILE A 94 7.83 -1.95 -15.85
N ALA A 95 8.12 -2.38 -17.08
CA ALA A 95 7.94 -1.54 -18.27
C ALA A 95 6.49 -1.09 -18.43
N PHE A 96 5.52 -2.01 -18.26
CA PHE A 96 4.09 -1.67 -18.33
C PHE A 96 3.70 -0.57 -17.33
N PHE A 97 4.12 -0.70 -16.06
CA PHE A 97 3.80 0.32 -15.05
C PHE A 97 4.52 1.64 -15.30
N GLN A 98 5.74 1.61 -15.86
CA GLN A 98 6.45 2.83 -16.28
C GLN A 98 5.74 3.53 -17.44
N ASP A 99 5.26 2.78 -18.45
CA ASP A 99 4.60 3.31 -19.64
C ASP A 99 3.27 4.01 -19.31
N ILE A 100 2.54 3.52 -18.30
CA ILE A 100 1.27 4.12 -17.88
C ILE A 100 1.43 5.25 -16.84
N SER A 101 2.65 5.48 -16.33
CA SER A 101 2.92 6.46 -15.28
C SER A 101 3.58 7.71 -15.86
N GLU A 102 2.88 8.85 -15.81
CA GLU A 102 3.50 10.13 -16.13
C GLU A 102 4.54 10.50 -15.05
N ASN A 103 5.80 10.75 -15.44
CA ASN A 103 6.90 11.10 -14.53
C ASN A 103 7.21 10.05 -13.44
N GLY A 104 7.00 8.77 -13.77
CA GLY A 104 7.26 7.66 -12.87
C GLY A 104 8.74 7.48 -12.49
N LEU A 105 9.00 6.48 -11.65
CA LEU A 105 10.36 6.08 -11.29
C LEU A 105 11.13 5.63 -12.52
N SER A 106 12.39 6.05 -12.63
CA SER A 106 13.32 5.57 -13.64
C SER A 106 13.71 4.11 -13.40
N LYS A 107 14.21 3.45 -14.44
CA LYS A 107 14.73 2.08 -14.34
C LYS A 107 15.80 1.93 -13.26
N VAL A 108 16.68 2.92 -13.12
CA VAL A 108 17.76 2.92 -12.10
C VAL A 108 17.17 2.99 -10.69
N GLU A 109 16.17 3.86 -10.46
CA GLU A 109 15.49 3.96 -9.17
C GLU A 109 14.78 2.64 -8.81
N ILE A 110 14.07 2.02 -9.77
CA ILE A 110 13.39 0.74 -9.56
C ILE A 110 14.39 -0.38 -9.24
N GLN A 111 15.52 -0.44 -9.97
CA GLN A 111 16.57 -1.41 -9.69
C GLN A 111 17.18 -1.21 -8.30
N ALA A 112 17.39 0.02 -7.88
CA ALA A 112 17.87 0.35 -6.55
C ALA A 112 16.87 -0.08 -5.45
N LEU A 113 15.56 0.02 -5.71
CA LEU A 113 14.51 -0.41 -4.77
C LEU A 113 14.43 -1.94 -4.68
N LEU A 114 14.41 -2.65 -5.80
CA LEU A 114 14.24 -4.11 -5.84
C LEU A 114 15.51 -4.86 -5.43
N GLN A 115 16.68 -4.40 -5.84
CA GLN A 115 17.99 -5.08 -5.68
C GLN A 115 17.96 -6.53 -6.20
N PHE A 116 17.17 -6.78 -7.23
CA PHE A 116 17.10 -8.08 -7.89
C PHE A 116 18.34 -8.32 -8.77
N LYS A 117 18.73 -9.58 -8.91
CA LYS A 117 19.77 -9.99 -9.85
C LYS A 117 19.23 -9.94 -11.28
N ASP A 118 20.12 -9.89 -12.27
CA ASP A 118 19.75 -9.77 -13.68
C ASP A 118 18.86 -10.94 -14.18
N ASP A 119 19.11 -12.15 -13.70
CA ASP A 119 18.31 -13.32 -14.03
C ASP A 119 16.86 -13.22 -13.51
N GLN A 120 16.66 -12.56 -12.35
CA GLN A 120 15.34 -12.34 -11.78
C GLN A 120 14.46 -11.40 -12.62
N TYR A 121 15.06 -10.43 -13.31
CA TYR A 121 14.34 -9.57 -14.26
C TYR A 121 13.88 -10.31 -15.52
N GLN A 122 14.55 -11.38 -15.89
CA GLN A 122 14.25 -12.17 -17.10
C GLN A 122 13.25 -13.30 -16.83
N GLN A 123 13.06 -13.72 -15.57
CA GLN A 123 12.13 -14.78 -15.24
C GLN A 123 10.67 -14.29 -15.19
N PHE A 124 9.72 -15.21 -15.26
CA PHE A 124 8.31 -14.93 -15.02
C PHE A 124 8.10 -14.52 -13.58
N ALA A 125 7.26 -13.49 -13.35
CA ALA A 125 7.07 -12.91 -12.04
C ALA A 125 6.44 -13.89 -11.03
N ASP A 126 5.66 -14.86 -11.49
CA ASP A 126 5.09 -15.94 -10.67
C ASP A 126 6.13 -16.96 -10.17
N LYS A 127 7.35 -16.93 -10.70
CA LYS A 127 8.48 -17.80 -10.28
C LYS A 127 9.34 -17.19 -9.17
N LEU A 128 9.14 -15.92 -8.85
CA LEU A 128 9.77 -15.29 -7.70
C LEU A 128 9.35 -15.97 -6.39
N SER A 129 10.18 -15.87 -5.34
CA SER A 129 9.76 -16.26 -3.98
C SER A 129 8.57 -15.43 -3.50
N GLY A 130 7.83 -15.88 -2.49
CA GLY A 130 6.70 -15.15 -1.92
C GLY A 130 7.07 -13.73 -1.51
N GLY A 131 8.17 -13.57 -0.77
CA GLY A 131 8.66 -12.26 -0.36
C GLY A 131 9.08 -11.38 -1.53
N GLN A 132 9.76 -11.95 -2.53
CA GLN A 132 10.14 -11.20 -3.73
C GLN A 132 8.93 -10.74 -4.56
N LYS A 133 7.86 -11.55 -4.62
CA LYS A 133 6.59 -11.15 -5.25
C LYS A 133 5.96 -9.96 -4.54
N LEU A 134 5.93 -9.99 -3.21
CA LEU A 134 5.41 -8.89 -2.41
C LEU A 134 6.25 -7.62 -2.58
N LEU A 135 7.58 -7.74 -2.55
CA LEU A 135 8.48 -6.61 -2.80
C LEU A 135 8.30 -6.05 -4.22
N LEU A 136 8.17 -6.91 -5.23
CA LEU A 136 7.88 -6.47 -6.60
C LEU A 136 6.54 -5.71 -6.65
N ALA A 137 5.46 -6.30 -6.12
CA ALA A 137 4.14 -5.66 -6.09
C ALA A 137 4.19 -4.30 -5.38
N PHE A 138 4.90 -4.21 -4.26
CA PHE A 138 5.12 -2.96 -3.55
C PHE A 138 5.85 -1.92 -4.39
N VAL A 139 6.96 -2.29 -5.04
CA VAL A 139 7.73 -1.35 -5.88
C VAL A 139 6.93 -0.93 -7.12
N LEU A 140 6.11 -1.83 -7.70
CA LEU A 140 5.21 -1.45 -8.79
C LEU A 140 4.20 -0.36 -8.36
N CYS A 141 3.68 -0.41 -7.13
CA CYS A 141 2.83 0.65 -6.57
C CYS A 141 3.56 2.00 -6.44
N LEU A 142 4.90 2.00 -6.30
CA LEU A 142 5.70 3.22 -6.15
C LEU A 142 6.06 3.88 -7.46
N ILE A 143 5.92 3.18 -8.60
CA ILE A 143 6.38 3.69 -9.91
C ILE A 143 5.74 5.04 -10.22
N GLY A 144 4.44 5.22 -9.97
CA GLY A 144 3.72 6.48 -10.18
C GLY A 144 4.02 7.58 -9.17
N LYS A 145 4.97 7.40 -8.24
CA LYS A 145 5.32 8.36 -7.17
C LYS A 145 4.09 8.84 -6.38
N PRO A 146 3.37 7.94 -5.70
CA PRO A 146 2.15 8.29 -4.98
C PRO A 146 2.44 9.21 -3.79
N ASP A 147 1.50 10.12 -3.48
CA ASP A 147 1.52 10.95 -2.28
C ASP A 147 0.99 10.20 -1.04
N ILE A 148 0.09 9.23 -1.29
CA ILE A 148 -0.55 8.41 -0.26
C ILE A 148 -0.41 6.93 -0.61
N LEU A 149 0.00 6.14 0.36
CA LEU A 149 0.21 4.71 0.23
C LEU A 149 -0.60 3.94 1.26
N PHE A 150 -1.46 3.04 0.80
CA PHE A 150 -2.22 2.12 1.63
C PHE A 150 -1.65 0.71 1.50
N LEU A 151 -1.29 0.08 2.61
CA LEU A 151 -0.64 -1.22 2.65
C LEU A 151 -1.38 -2.16 3.61
N ASP A 152 -1.98 -3.24 3.10
CA ASP A 152 -2.68 -4.22 3.93
C ASP A 152 -1.79 -5.44 4.18
N GLU A 153 -1.28 -5.57 5.42
CA GLU A 153 -0.35 -6.62 5.87
C GLU A 153 0.85 -6.84 4.92
N PRO A 154 1.60 -5.77 4.55
CA PRO A 154 2.54 -5.80 3.45
C PRO A 154 3.74 -6.72 3.65
N THR A 155 4.06 -7.09 4.89
CA THR A 155 5.23 -7.93 5.23
C THR A 155 4.88 -9.40 5.49
N ALA A 156 3.59 -9.75 5.37
CA ALA A 156 3.12 -11.11 5.61
C ALA A 156 3.76 -12.11 4.61
N GLY A 157 4.52 -13.07 5.13
CA GLY A 157 5.23 -14.06 4.29
C GLY A 157 6.55 -13.59 3.69
N MET A 158 7.07 -12.41 4.05
CA MET A 158 8.43 -12.01 3.70
C MET A 158 9.45 -12.70 4.61
N ASP A 159 10.57 -13.14 4.03
CA ASP A 159 11.76 -13.50 4.78
C ASP A 159 12.41 -12.26 5.42
N THR A 160 13.34 -12.47 6.36
CA THR A 160 13.96 -11.38 7.14
C THR A 160 14.66 -10.35 6.25
N THR A 161 15.38 -10.78 5.22
CA THR A 161 16.13 -9.88 4.33
C THR A 161 15.17 -9.02 3.50
N THR A 162 14.14 -9.63 2.91
CA THR A 162 13.13 -8.92 2.11
C THR A 162 12.33 -7.95 2.99
N ARG A 163 11.99 -8.35 4.22
CA ARG A 163 11.30 -7.50 5.19
C ARG A 163 12.15 -6.30 5.60
N GLN A 164 13.43 -6.51 5.87
CA GLN A 164 14.35 -5.40 6.17
C GLN A 164 14.39 -4.40 5.01
N ARG A 165 14.53 -4.89 3.77
CA ARG A 165 14.52 -4.04 2.58
C ARG A 165 13.22 -3.25 2.42
N PHE A 166 12.08 -3.89 2.67
CA PHE A 166 10.78 -3.22 2.65
C PHE A 166 10.74 -2.04 3.64
N TRP A 167 11.19 -2.24 4.88
CA TRP A 167 11.19 -1.18 5.90
C TRP A 167 12.21 -0.06 5.62
N GLU A 168 13.34 -0.37 4.99
CA GLU A 168 14.27 0.65 4.49
C GLU A 168 13.56 1.59 3.48
N ILE A 169 12.84 1.02 2.52
CA ILE A 169 12.07 1.79 1.53
C ILE A 169 10.98 2.62 2.22
N ILE A 170 10.21 2.05 3.15
CA ILE A 170 9.20 2.78 3.92
C ILE A 170 9.81 3.98 4.64
N ASN A 171 10.97 3.80 5.29
CA ASN A 171 11.64 4.88 6.00
C ASN A 171 12.10 6.01 5.06
N ASP A 172 12.55 5.68 3.86
CA ASP A 172 12.95 6.70 2.87
C ASP A 172 11.73 7.42 2.29
N LEU A 173 10.61 6.71 2.06
CA LEU A 173 9.34 7.32 1.66
C LEU A 173 8.81 8.29 2.73
N LYS A 174 8.88 7.93 4.02
CA LYS A 174 8.53 8.83 5.13
C LYS A 174 9.37 10.10 5.10
N LYS A 175 10.70 9.98 4.94
CA LYS A 175 11.60 11.15 4.84
C LYS A 175 11.30 12.05 3.65
N SER A 176 10.80 11.47 2.55
CA SER A 176 10.38 12.22 1.35
C SER A 176 8.97 12.83 1.44
N GLY A 177 8.26 12.61 2.55
CA GLY A 177 6.95 13.22 2.82
C GLY A 177 5.75 12.43 2.27
N VAL A 178 5.94 11.18 1.87
CA VAL A 178 4.83 10.29 1.47
C VAL A 178 4.01 9.92 2.71
N THR A 179 2.70 10.05 2.60
CA THR A 179 1.77 9.64 3.66
C THR A 179 1.51 8.14 3.56
N ILE A 180 1.66 7.40 4.66
CA ILE A 180 1.56 5.96 4.65
C ILE A 180 0.54 5.49 5.70
N LEU A 181 -0.40 4.65 5.29
CA LEU A 181 -1.30 3.94 6.17
C LEU A 181 -1.14 2.45 5.93
N TYR A 182 -0.68 1.71 6.94
CA TYR A 182 -0.50 0.28 6.80
C TYR A 182 -1.17 -0.50 7.93
N SER A 183 -1.59 -1.73 7.63
CA SER A 183 -2.05 -2.66 8.65
C SER A 183 -0.94 -3.66 9.01
N SER A 184 -0.91 -4.05 10.28
CA SER A 184 -0.07 -5.14 10.77
C SER A 184 -0.75 -5.87 11.93
N HIS A 185 -0.43 -7.13 12.10
CA HIS A 185 -0.74 -7.87 13.32
C HIS A 185 0.49 -8.02 14.24
N TYR A 186 1.65 -7.50 13.83
CA TYR A 186 2.89 -7.49 14.61
C TYR A 186 3.11 -6.12 15.24
N ILE A 187 3.21 -6.08 16.58
CA ILE A 187 3.48 -4.82 17.32
C ILE A 187 4.93 -4.35 17.09
N GLU A 188 5.83 -5.26 16.76
CA GLU A 188 7.25 -4.98 16.53
C GLU A 188 7.53 -4.19 15.23
N GLU A 189 6.51 -4.00 14.39
CA GLU A 189 6.60 -3.26 13.11
C GLU A 189 6.25 -1.76 13.25
N VAL A 190 6.12 -1.23 14.46
CA VAL A 190 5.66 0.16 14.73
C VAL A 190 6.77 1.06 15.21
#